data_b433b4361e697f78feae7d6b0a318be9
#
_entry.id   b433b4361e697f78feae7d6b0a318be9
#
_cell.length_a   1.000
_cell.length_b   1.000
_cell.length_c   1.000
_cell.angle_alpha   90.00
_cell.angle_beta   90.00
_cell.angle_gamma   90.00
#
_symmetry.space_group_name_H-M   'P 1'
#
loop_
_entity.id
_entity.type
_entity.pdbx_description
1 polymer ?
#
loop_
_entity_poly.entity_id
_entity_poly.type
_entity_poly.pdbx_seq_one_letter_code
_entity_poly.pdbx_strand_id
1 'polypeptide(L)'
;MASAQETYEMKYKGSVRTYCMYIPESLKAGAPLVVYAHGYGSNNLWREDLNEAAERHGFAVCYPKGSPDTKGKPGWFVGYPSQSNMDRHEEKFLAALLKEVCKRFNLSRENVFLTGMSNGGDLCYQIIYTKPDLFKAYASVAGLTFEYAYKNKLTKPVSLLEIHGNDDHTSMWMGDHGNTGGWGPYIPVPLAVAAIAANNRCTTMSASSMPSKADPDRSIDITTYGGSQSGKDVVLYEVEGGKHSWHDKDVDTGEIIISFFSRFVE
;
A
#
# COMPACT_ATOMS: atom_id res chain seq x y z
N MET A 1 11.35 6.11 24.26
CA MET A 1 11.32 7.53 23.81
C MET A 1 10.96 7.49 22.33
N ALA A 2 9.96 8.22 21.85
CA ALA A 2 9.64 8.27 20.41
C ALA A 2 10.87 8.78 19.66
N SER A 3 11.38 8.02 18.69
CA SER A 3 12.47 8.49 17.84
C SER A 3 12.04 9.77 17.13
N ALA A 4 12.88 10.82 17.19
CA ALA A 4 12.57 12.06 16.49
C ALA A 4 12.40 11.76 14.99
N GLN A 5 11.34 12.29 14.39
CA GLN A 5 11.07 12.16 12.96
C GLN A 5 12.15 12.93 12.18
N GLU A 6 13.22 12.23 11.82
CA GLU A 6 14.29 12.83 11.03
C GLU A 6 13.97 12.78 9.54
N THR A 7 14.07 13.94 8.88
CA THR A 7 13.84 14.08 7.44
C THR A 7 15.15 13.98 6.68
N TYR A 8 15.19 13.10 5.70
CA TYR A 8 16.31 12.86 4.81
C TYR A 8 16.00 13.38 3.40
N GLU A 9 17.05 13.73 2.68
CA GLU A 9 16.98 14.17 1.30
C GLU A 9 17.73 13.22 0.37
N MET A 10 17.17 13.02 -0.83
CA MET A 10 17.82 12.33 -1.93
C MET A 10 17.67 13.11 -3.24
N LYS A 11 18.70 13.10 -4.07
CA LYS A 11 18.63 13.65 -5.43
C LYS A 11 18.04 12.61 -6.38
N TYR A 12 16.99 12.99 -7.11
CA TYR A 12 16.36 12.16 -8.11
C TYR A 12 15.96 12.98 -9.33
N LYS A 13 16.47 12.63 -10.52
CA LYS A 13 16.20 13.31 -11.81
C LYS A 13 16.27 14.85 -11.73
N GLY A 14 17.30 15.39 -11.07
CA GLY A 14 17.55 16.82 -10.94
C GLY A 14 16.68 17.55 -9.87
N SER A 15 15.80 16.84 -9.19
CA SER A 15 15.02 17.35 -8.05
C SER A 15 15.50 16.77 -6.73
N VAL A 16 15.17 17.45 -5.64
CA VAL A 16 15.31 16.92 -4.28
C VAL A 16 13.99 16.28 -3.86
N ARG A 17 14.05 15.01 -3.45
CA ARG A 17 12.93 14.28 -2.85
C ARG A 17 13.26 14.06 -1.37
N THR A 18 12.25 14.07 -0.54
CA THR A 18 12.41 13.87 0.91
C THR A 18 11.73 12.61 1.38
N TYR A 19 12.24 12.05 2.47
CA TYR A 19 11.64 10.91 3.17
C TYR A 19 11.98 10.96 4.66
N CYS A 20 11.14 10.36 5.49
CA CYS A 20 11.42 10.12 6.90
C CYS A 20 11.62 8.63 7.12
N MET A 21 12.32 8.26 8.20
CA MET A 21 12.54 6.88 8.58
C MET A 21 12.08 6.63 10.01
N TYR A 22 11.45 5.50 10.22
CA TYR A 22 11.32 4.88 11.54
C TYR A 22 12.27 3.69 11.58
N ILE A 23 13.20 3.73 12.51
CA ILE A 23 14.22 2.69 12.72
C ILE A 23 14.10 2.23 14.18
N PRO A 24 13.62 1.01 14.47
CA PRO A 24 13.65 0.45 15.81
C PRO A 24 15.05 0.45 16.42
N GLU A 25 15.17 0.76 17.71
CA GLU A 25 16.48 0.76 18.40
C GLU A 25 17.15 -0.63 18.37
N SER A 26 16.36 -1.68 18.40
CA SER A 26 16.81 -3.08 18.38
C SER A 26 17.00 -3.66 16.97
N LEU A 27 16.89 -2.83 15.92
CA LEU A 27 16.86 -3.30 14.54
C LEU A 27 18.20 -3.95 14.14
N LYS A 28 18.12 -5.15 13.58
CA LYS A 28 19.29 -5.89 13.10
C LYS A 28 19.71 -5.43 11.70
N ALA A 29 21.00 -5.55 11.41
CA ALA A 29 21.51 -5.38 10.05
C ALA A 29 20.81 -6.35 9.07
N GLY A 30 20.45 -5.86 7.89
CA GLY A 30 19.70 -6.65 6.91
C GLY A 30 18.20 -6.83 7.22
N ALA A 31 17.68 -6.06 8.20
CA ALA A 31 16.26 -6.10 8.53
C ALA A 31 15.35 -5.72 7.34
N PRO A 32 14.10 -6.22 7.31
CA PRO A 32 13.14 -5.89 6.28
C PRO A 32 12.71 -4.42 6.33
N LEU A 33 12.29 -3.90 5.17
CA LEU A 33 11.86 -2.52 4.99
C LEU A 33 10.42 -2.47 4.46
N VAL A 34 9.58 -1.67 5.11
CA VAL A 34 8.28 -1.24 4.57
C VAL A 34 8.40 0.19 4.03
N VAL A 35 7.92 0.43 2.83
CA VAL A 35 7.69 1.77 2.29
C VAL A 35 6.21 2.10 2.45
N TYR A 36 5.89 3.19 3.16
CA TYR A 36 4.53 3.69 3.30
C TYR A 36 4.28 4.87 2.36
N ALA A 37 3.36 4.73 1.45
CA ALA A 37 2.90 5.78 0.55
C ALA A 37 1.67 6.50 1.14
N HIS A 38 1.79 7.81 1.35
CA HIS A 38 0.71 8.63 1.93
C HIS A 38 -0.44 8.89 0.96
N GLY A 39 -1.61 9.29 1.47
CA GLY A 39 -2.77 9.71 0.67
C GLY A 39 -2.56 11.06 -0.04
N TYR A 40 -3.38 11.33 -1.06
CA TYR A 40 -3.33 12.57 -1.84
C TYR A 40 -3.43 13.83 -0.98
N GLY A 41 -2.51 14.75 -1.18
CA GLY A 41 -2.46 16.02 -0.45
C GLY A 41 -2.03 15.93 1.01
N SER A 42 -1.66 14.75 1.51
CA SER A 42 -1.25 14.58 2.90
C SER A 42 0.13 15.21 3.16
N ASN A 43 0.21 15.98 4.25
CA ASN A 43 1.48 16.46 4.79
C ASN A 43 1.92 15.66 6.04
N ASN A 44 1.02 14.87 6.63
CA ASN A 44 1.37 13.93 7.67
C ASN A 44 1.73 12.59 7.03
N LEU A 45 3.00 12.27 7.04
CA LEU A 45 3.52 11.02 6.48
C LEU A 45 3.54 9.89 7.49
N TRP A 46 3.56 10.21 8.79
CA TRP A 46 3.84 9.30 9.89
C TRP A 46 2.61 8.47 10.30
N ARG A 47 2.83 7.20 10.59
CA ARG A 47 1.83 6.26 11.09
C ARG A 47 2.35 5.56 12.35
N GLU A 48 1.81 5.95 13.52
CA GLU A 48 2.29 5.42 14.79
C GLU A 48 1.97 3.94 14.95
N ASP A 49 0.75 3.53 14.61
CA ASP A 49 0.31 2.13 14.64
C ASP A 49 1.18 1.20 13.76
N LEU A 50 1.62 1.70 12.59
CA LEU A 50 2.53 0.98 11.71
C LEU A 50 3.95 0.90 12.31
N ASN A 51 4.41 1.97 12.97
CA ASN A 51 5.70 2.00 13.65
C ASN A 51 5.73 1.04 14.84
N GLU A 52 4.68 1.03 15.66
CA GLU A 52 4.55 0.11 16.80
C GLU A 52 4.56 -1.36 16.36
N ALA A 53 3.86 -1.66 15.25
CA ALA A 53 3.90 -3.00 14.66
C ALA A 53 5.30 -3.32 14.11
N ALA A 54 5.93 -2.37 13.42
CA ALA A 54 7.29 -2.53 12.88
C ALA A 54 8.31 -2.77 13.99
N GLU A 55 8.19 -2.08 15.16
CA GLU A 55 9.02 -2.31 16.36
C GLU A 55 8.90 -3.76 16.84
N ARG A 56 7.65 -4.26 16.97
CA ARG A 56 7.40 -5.63 17.47
C ARG A 56 7.96 -6.71 16.55
N HIS A 57 7.92 -6.48 15.24
CA HIS A 57 8.30 -7.47 14.22
C HIS A 57 9.70 -7.26 13.63
N GLY A 58 10.42 -6.22 14.04
CA GLY A 58 11.79 -5.95 13.58
C GLY A 58 11.89 -5.44 12.16
N PHE A 59 10.96 -4.58 11.73
CA PHE A 59 10.96 -3.90 10.44
C PHE A 59 11.40 -2.44 10.58
N ALA A 60 12.05 -1.89 9.56
CA ALA A 60 12.14 -0.45 9.37
C ALA A 60 10.98 0.06 8.52
N VAL A 61 10.58 1.33 8.70
CA VAL A 61 9.56 1.96 7.86
C VAL A 61 10.12 3.24 7.22
N CYS A 62 9.98 3.34 5.90
CA CYS A 62 10.32 4.53 5.11
C CYS A 62 9.04 5.27 4.70
N TYR A 63 9.02 6.57 4.95
CA TYR A 63 7.91 7.48 4.66
C TYR A 63 8.34 8.51 3.60
N PRO A 64 8.38 8.17 2.31
CA PRO A 64 8.72 9.14 1.27
C PRO A 64 7.59 10.13 1.06
N LYS A 65 7.93 11.36 0.64
CA LYS A 65 6.99 12.38 0.22
C LYS A 65 6.73 12.30 -1.28
N GLY A 66 5.47 12.26 -1.67
CA GLY A 66 5.02 12.32 -3.06
C GLY A 66 5.37 13.64 -3.75
N SER A 67 5.32 13.67 -5.07
CA SER A 67 5.54 14.89 -5.87
C SER A 67 4.29 15.77 -5.91
N PRO A 68 4.43 17.10 -6.05
CA PRO A 68 3.29 17.98 -6.21
C PRO A 68 2.66 17.82 -7.62
N ASP A 69 1.35 17.80 -7.66
CA ASP A 69 0.55 17.85 -8.90
C ASP A 69 0.35 19.29 -9.40
N THR A 70 -0.51 19.49 -10.42
CA THR A 70 -0.84 20.82 -10.97
C THR A 70 -1.52 21.76 -9.97
N LYS A 71 -2.07 21.20 -8.88
CA LYS A 71 -2.68 21.96 -7.77
C LYS A 71 -1.72 22.16 -6.59
N GLY A 72 -0.46 21.76 -6.74
CA GLY A 72 0.55 21.81 -5.67
C GLY A 72 0.33 20.79 -4.54
N LYS A 73 -0.56 19.81 -4.73
CA LYS A 73 -0.85 18.76 -3.75
C LYS A 73 0.15 17.62 -3.89
N PRO A 74 0.84 17.19 -2.80
CA PRO A 74 1.72 16.04 -2.86
C PRO A 74 0.93 14.76 -3.09
N GLY A 75 1.44 13.87 -3.94
CA GLY A 75 0.82 12.59 -4.25
C GLY A 75 1.71 11.72 -5.13
N TRP A 76 1.18 10.59 -5.50
CA TRP A 76 1.78 9.56 -6.36
C TRP A 76 1.06 9.56 -7.69
N PHE A 77 1.82 9.48 -8.78
CA PHE A 77 1.20 9.39 -10.10
C PHE A 77 0.47 8.05 -10.26
N VAL A 78 -0.84 8.12 -10.38
CA VAL A 78 -1.73 6.99 -10.61
C VAL A 78 -2.77 7.29 -11.70
N GLY A 79 -2.58 8.42 -12.40
CA GLY A 79 -3.43 8.83 -13.52
C GLY A 79 -4.58 9.76 -13.15
N TYR A 80 -4.55 10.40 -11.99
CA TYR A 80 -5.54 11.45 -11.68
C TYR A 80 -5.46 12.61 -12.69
N PRO A 81 -6.57 13.26 -13.03
CA PRO A 81 -6.58 14.40 -13.97
C PRO A 81 -5.61 15.54 -13.57
N SER A 82 -5.42 15.77 -12.27
CA SER A 82 -4.51 16.80 -11.75
C SER A 82 -3.02 16.44 -11.86
N GLN A 83 -2.67 15.21 -12.25
CA GLN A 83 -1.29 14.70 -12.24
C GLN A 83 -0.57 14.82 -13.59
N SER A 84 -1.07 15.66 -14.50
CA SER A 84 -0.52 15.78 -15.87
C SER A 84 0.94 16.28 -15.92
N ASN A 85 1.42 16.99 -14.88
CA ASN A 85 2.79 17.49 -14.72
C ASN A 85 3.73 16.53 -14.00
N MET A 86 3.23 15.40 -13.48
CA MET A 86 4.01 14.47 -12.68
C MET A 86 4.77 13.46 -13.54
N ASP A 87 5.89 12.94 -13.01
CA ASP A 87 6.59 11.78 -13.62
C ASP A 87 5.69 10.54 -13.52
N ARG A 88 5.44 9.91 -14.67
CA ARG A 88 4.58 8.72 -14.76
C ARG A 88 5.26 7.43 -14.29
N HIS A 89 6.54 7.50 -13.92
CA HIS A 89 7.39 6.35 -13.61
C HIS A 89 7.71 6.28 -12.13
N GLU A 90 6.67 6.17 -11.29
CA GLU A 90 6.86 6.01 -9.83
C GLU A 90 7.67 4.76 -9.48
N GLU A 91 7.60 3.70 -10.29
CA GLU A 91 8.41 2.49 -10.13
C GLU A 91 9.92 2.80 -10.18
N LYS A 92 10.33 3.78 -10.98
CA LYS A 92 11.76 4.18 -11.07
C LYS A 92 12.19 4.99 -9.86
N PHE A 93 11.31 5.88 -9.37
CA PHE A 93 11.57 6.61 -8.14
C PHE A 93 11.67 5.67 -6.94
N LEU A 94 10.71 4.75 -6.78
CA LEU A 94 10.70 3.78 -5.70
C LEU A 94 11.94 2.87 -5.76
N ALA A 95 12.35 2.41 -6.94
CA ALA A 95 13.58 1.64 -7.10
C ALA A 95 14.84 2.41 -6.67
N ALA A 96 14.92 3.71 -6.99
CA ALA A 96 16.00 4.58 -6.55
C ALA A 96 15.98 4.81 -5.05
N LEU A 97 14.79 5.02 -4.48
CA LEU A 97 14.58 5.17 -3.03
C LEU A 97 15.02 3.91 -2.27
N LEU A 98 14.59 2.73 -2.71
CA LEU A 98 15.00 1.46 -2.10
C LEU A 98 16.53 1.29 -2.11
N LYS A 99 17.18 1.61 -3.24
CA LYS A 99 18.64 1.55 -3.35
C LYS A 99 19.34 2.47 -2.35
N GLU A 100 18.85 3.70 -2.19
CA GLU A 100 19.37 4.69 -1.25
C GLU A 100 19.15 4.25 0.19
N VAL A 101 17.90 3.96 0.57
CA VAL A 101 17.48 3.65 1.94
C VAL A 101 18.12 2.35 2.43
N CYS A 102 18.07 1.27 1.66
CA CYS A 102 18.66 0.00 2.08
C CYS A 102 20.17 0.10 2.26
N LYS A 103 20.87 0.86 1.39
CA LYS A 103 22.30 1.11 1.54
C LYS A 103 22.62 1.96 2.77
N ARG A 104 21.89 3.07 2.95
CA ARG A 104 22.13 4.05 4.00
C ARG A 104 21.92 3.49 5.41
N PHE A 105 20.88 2.68 5.57
CA PHE A 105 20.46 2.13 6.87
C PHE A 105 20.78 0.64 7.04
N ASN A 106 21.59 0.07 6.13
CA ASN A 106 21.98 -1.35 6.14
C ASN A 106 20.79 -2.32 6.25
N LEU A 107 19.74 -2.08 5.43
CA LEU A 107 18.52 -2.88 5.36
C LEU A 107 18.58 -3.89 4.21
N SER A 108 17.71 -4.92 4.27
CA SER A 108 17.55 -5.90 3.20
C SER A 108 17.08 -5.23 1.90
N ARG A 109 17.62 -5.67 0.76
CA ARG A 109 17.13 -5.31 -0.58
C ARG A 109 16.11 -6.29 -1.11
N GLU A 110 16.03 -7.45 -0.51
CA GLU A 110 15.15 -8.56 -0.92
C GLU A 110 13.84 -8.52 -0.13
N ASN A 111 13.91 -8.19 1.17
CA ASN A 111 12.76 -8.09 2.05
C ASN A 111 12.21 -6.66 2.08
N VAL A 112 11.71 -6.20 0.94
CA VAL A 112 11.11 -4.86 0.78
C VAL A 112 9.63 -4.97 0.45
N PHE A 113 8.79 -4.14 1.10
CA PHE A 113 7.35 -4.20 1.07
C PHE A 113 6.77 -2.81 0.82
N LEU A 114 5.61 -2.75 0.14
CA LEU A 114 4.91 -1.48 -0.12
C LEU A 114 3.53 -1.50 0.52
N THR A 115 3.24 -0.46 1.29
CA THR A 115 1.89 -0.17 1.77
C THR A 115 1.54 1.28 1.56
N GLY A 116 0.25 1.60 1.56
CA GLY A 116 -0.21 2.97 1.47
C GLY A 116 -1.71 3.08 1.61
N MET A 117 -2.17 4.32 1.83
CA MET A 117 -3.59 4.63 1.96
C MET A 117 -4.06 5.53 0.82
N SER A 118 -5.31 5.32 0.34
CA SER A 118 -5.92 6.18 -0.68
C SER A 118 -5.03 6.24 -1.92
N ASN A 119 -4.56 7.41 -2.35
CA ASN A 119 -3.60 7.56 -3.45
C ASN A 119 -2.32 6.71 -3.25
N GLY A 120 -1.88 6.46 -2.00
CA GLY A 120 -0.81 5.51 -1.71
C GLY A 120 -1.23 4.05 -1.88
N GLY A 121 -2.49 3.72 -1.62
CA GLY A 121 -3.10 2.42 -1.94
C GLY A 121 -3.22 2.22 -3.45
N ASP A 122 -3.65 3.26 -4.18
CA ASP A 122 -3.68 3.25 -5.66
C ASP A 122 -2.27 3.01 -6.24
N LEU A 123 -1.24 3.59 -5.60
CA LEU A 123 0.15 3.34 -5.99
C LEU A 123 0.53 1.86 -5.84
N CYS A 124 0.06 1.16 -4.80
CA CYS A 124 0.29 -0.27 -4.67
C CYS A 124 -0.22 -1.01 -5.91
N TYR A 125 -1.44 -0.75 -6.34
CA TYR A 125 -1.99 -1.33 -7.57
C TYR A 125 -1.22 -0.88 -8.82
N GLN A 126 -0.87 0.39 -8.94
CA GLN A 126 -0.07 0.89 -10.06
C GLN A 126 1.25 0.13 -10.20
N ILE A 127 1.96 -0.12 -9.09
CA ILE A 127 3.23 -0.86 -9.11
C ILE A 127 3.01 -2.34 -9.42
N ILE A 128 1.95 -2.96 -8.91
CA ILE A 128 1.57 -4.35 -9.24
C ILE A 128 1.41 -4.52 -10.76
N TYR A 129 0.82 -3.56 -11.46
CA TYR A 129 0.63 -3.63 -12.91
C TYR A 129 1.86 -3.20 -13.73
N THR A 130 2.78 -2.39 -13.17
CA THR A 130 3.92 -1.86 -13.92
C THR A 130 5.25 -2.54 -13.60
N LYS A 131 5.48 -2.90 -12.34
CA LYS A 131 6.73 -3.51 -11.86
C LYS A 131 6.47 -4.44 -10.65
N PRO A 132 5.73 -5.54 -10.84
CA PRO A 132 5.25 -6.41 -9.75
C PRO A 132 6.34 -7.04 -8.88
N ASP A 133 7.58 -7.13 -9.37
CA ASP A 133 8.74 -7.67 -8.67
C ASP A 133 9.58 -6.60 -7.93
N LEU A 134 9.11 -5.35 -7.88
CA LEU A 134 9.81 -4.30 -7.16
C LEU A 134 9.72 -4.48 -5.64
N PHE A 135 8.61 -5.04 -5.17
CA PHE A 135 8.38 -5.37 -3.76
C PHE A 135 7.95 -6.83 -3.62
N LYS A 136 8.24 -7.41 -2.46
CA LYS A 136 7.96 -8.81 -2.17
C LYS A 136 6.49 -9.10 -1.93
N ALA A 137 5.79 -8.12 -1.31
CA ALA A 137 4.34 -8.10 -1.13
C ALA A 137 3.83 -6.64 -1.01
N TYR A 138 2.52 -6.50 -1.15
CA TYR A 138 1.81 -5.23 -1.19
C TYR A 138 0.66 -5.22 -0.20
N ALA A 139 0.42 -4.07 0.45
CA ALA A 139 -0.77 -3.87 1.26
C ALA A 139 -1.39 -2.50 0.92
N SER A 140 -2.59 -2.52 0.40
CA SER A 140 -3.34 -1.31 0.04
C SER A 140 -4.45 -1.07 1.07
N VAL A 141 -4.64 0.18 1.48
CA VAL A 141 -5.75 0.59 2.34
C VAL A 141 -6.55 1.67 1.62
N ALA A 142 -7.83 1.41 1.41
CA ALA A 142 -8.74 2.28 0.67
C ALA A 142 -8.21 2.69 -0.71
N GLY A 143 -7.50 1.78 -1.39
CA GLY A 143 -6.89 2.00 -2.70
C GLY A 143 -7.77 1.58 -3.87
N LEU A 144 -7.47 2.10 -5.05
CA LEU A 144 -8.23 1.89 -6.27
C LEU A 144 -7.38 1.25 -7.39
N THR A 145 -8.02 0.42 -8.18
CA THR A 145 -7.48 -0.05 -9.46
C THR A 145 -8.15 0.68 -10.62
N PHE A 146 -7.43 1.60 -11.24
CA PHE A 146 -7.94 2.34 -12.39
C PHE A 146 -8.12 1.44 -13.60
N GLU A 147 -9.14 1.72 -14.42
CA GLU A 147 -9.46 0.91 -15.61
C GLU A 147 -8.29 0.80 -16.59
N TYR A 148 -7.48 1.87 -16.75
CA TYR A 148 -6.34 1.82 -17.65
C TYR A 148 -5.27 0.83 -17.16
N ALA A 149 -5.08 0.69 -15.85
CA ALA A 149 -4.18 -0.31 -15.27
C ALA A 149 -4.77 -1.71 -15.40
N TYR A 150 -6.05 -1.88 -15.06
CA TYR A 150 -6.76 -3.15 -15.16
C TYR A 150 -6.79 -3.75 -16.59
N LYS A 151 -6.83 -2.89 -17.60
CA LYS A 151 -6.76 -3.31 -19.02
C LYS A 151 -5.39 -3.88 -19.41
N ASN A 152 -4.34 -3.63 -18.60
CA ASN A 152 -3.03 -4.23 -18.82
C ASN A 152 -3.00 -5.65 -18.21
N LYS A 153 -2.27 -6.55 -18.87
CA LYS A 153 -2.07 -7.90 -18.35
C LYS A 153 -1.13 -7.87 -17.15
N LEU A 154 -1.53 -8.48 -16.06
CA LEU A 154 -0.63 -8.79 -14.94
C LEU A 154 0.47 -9.75 -15.41
N THR A 155 1.73 -9.42 -15.15
CA THR A 155 2.88 -10.14 -15.71
C THR A 155 3.47 -11.18 -14.76
N LYS A 156 3.23 -11.04 -13.45
CA LYS A 156 3.74 -11.93 -12.40
C LYS A 156 2.73 -12.11 -11.28
N PRO A 157 2.76 -13.23 -10.55
CA PRO A 157 2.01 -13.38 -9.31
C PRO A 157 2.54 -12.44 -8.23
N VAL A 158 1.65 -11.87 -7.39
CA VAL A 158 1.99 -11.00 -6.28
C VAL A 158 1.17 -11.33 -5.03
N SER A 159 1.73 -11.12 -3.84
CA SER A 159 0.96 -11.16 -2.61
C SER A 159 0.36 -9.78 -2.34
N LEU A 160 -0.95 -9.73 -2.13
CA LEU A 160 -1.70 -8.50 -1.86
C LEU A 160 -2.58 -8.67 -0.63
N LEU A 161 -2.55 -7.67 0.23
CA LEU A 161 -3.57 -7.38 1.25
C LEU A 161 -4.31 -6.10 0.83
N GLU A 162 -5.65 -6.12 0.84
CA GLU A 162 -6.49 -4.93 0.72
C GLU A 162 -7.34 -4.79 1.96
N ILE A 163 -7.41 -3.58 2.55
CA ILE A 163 -8.32 -3.22 3.64
C ILE A 163 -9.18 -2.06 3.15
N HIS A 164 -10.51 -2.25 3.10
CA HIS A 164 -11.39 -1.27 2.48
C HIS A 164 -12.75 -1.20 3.15
N GLY A 165 -13.28 -0.01 3.35
CA GLY A 165 -14.63 0.22 3.82
C GLY A 165 -15.65 0.12 2.69
N ASN A 166 -16.74 -0.63 2.87
CA ASN A 166 -17.73 -0.79 1.79
C ASN A 166 -18.73 0.37 1.67
N ASP A 167 -18.65 1.36 2.59
CA ASP A 167 -19.37 2.65 2.53
C ASP A 167 -18.40 3.84 2.32
N ASP A 168 -17.27 3.57 1.66
CA ASP A 168 -16.33 4.59 1.24
C ASP A 168 -16.88 5.36 0.02
N HIS A 169 -17.11 6.67 0.20
CA HIS A 169 -17.63 7.56 -0.85
C HIS A 169 -16.51 8.31 -1.60
N THR A 170 -15.25 8.13 -1.21
CA THR A 170 -14.08 8.71 -1.90
C THR A 170 -13.45 7.70 -2.84
N SER A 171 -13.16 6.51 -2.32
CA SER A 171 -12.70 5.33 -3.05
C SER A 171 -13.83 4.30 -3.05
N MET A 172 -14.80 4.45 -3.95
CA MET A 172 -16.05 3.70 -3.89
C MET A 172 -15.84 2.19 -4.07
N TRP A 173 -16.35 1.40 -3.13
CA TRP A 173 -16.28 -0.06 -3.11
C TRP A 173 -16.72 -0.71 -4.44
N MET A 174 -17.82 -0.21 -5.01
CA MET A 174 -18.37 -0.73 -6.28
C MET A 174 -17.74 -0.11 -7.51
N GLY A 175 -16.63 0.62 -7.36
CA GLY A 175 -15.98 1.30 -8.47
C GLY A 175 -16.70 2.57 -8.93
N ASP A 176 -16.10 3.27 -9.87
CA ASP A 176 -16.66 4.48 -10.48
C ASP A 176 -16.33 4.50 -11.99
N HIS A 177 -16.99 3.64 -12.74
CA HIS A 177 -16.84 3.57 -14.20
C HIS A 177 -17.21 4.89 -14.88
N GLY A 178 -18.22 5.60 -14.33
CA GLY A 178 -18.69 6.89 -14.84
C GLY A 178 -17.81 8.08 -14.46
N ASN A 179 -16.76 7.88 -13.64
CA ASN A 179 -15.89 8.95 -13.14
C ASN A 179 -16.65 10.08 -12.42
N THR A 180 -17.66 9.74 -11.64
CA THR A 180 -18.49 10.69 -10.91
C THR A 180 -17.74 11.37 -9.77
N GLY A 181 -16.75 10.69 -9.16
CA GLY A 181 -15.85 11.21 -8.14
C GLY A 181 -14.70 12.07 -8.70
N GLY A 182 -14.46 12.04 -10.02
CA GLY A 182 -13.46 12.88 -10.69
C GLY A 182 -12.00 12.41 -10.52
N TRP A 183 -11.75 11.20 -9.98
CA TRP A 183 -10.41 10.63 -9.84
C TRP A 183 -9.91 9.92 -11.12
N GLY A 184 -10.79 9.62 -12.06
CA GLY A 184 -10.63 8.75 -13.20
C GLY A 184 -11.49 7.49 -13.02
N PRO A 185 -11.86 6.78 -14.12
CA PRO A 185 -12.65 5.56 -14.01
C PRO A 185 -11.84 4.41 -13.38
N TYR A 186 -12.44 3.69 -12.41
CA TYR A 186 -11.85 2.56 -11.71
C TYR A 186 -12.87 1.44 -11.46
N ILE A 187 -12.35 0.23 -11.32
CA ILE A 187 -13.15 -0.99 -11.16
C ILE A 187 -13.52 -1.23 -9.68
N PRO A 188 -14.56 -2.06 -9.41
CA PRO A 188 -14.90 -2.49 -8.04
C PRO A 188 -13.71 -3.12 -7.30
N VAL A 189 -13.58 -2.83 -6.01
CA VAL A 189 -12.53 -3.38 -5.15
C VAL A 189 -12.52 -4.91 -5.16
N PRO A 190 -13.67 -5.61 -4.98
CA PRO A 190 -13.69 -7.08 -5.05
C PRO A 190 -13.22 -7.64 -6.40
N LEU A 191 -13.52 -6.95 -7.49
CA LEU A 191 -13.07 -7.36 -8.83
C LEU A 191 -11.54 -7.20 -8.97
N ALA A 192 -10.98 -6.10 -8.47
CA ALA A 192 -9.54 -5.85 -8.49
C ALA A 192 -8.77 -6.95 -7.73
N VAL A 193 -9.24 -7.30 -6.53
CA VAL A 193 -8.68 -8.36 -5.68
C VAL A 193 -8.80 -9.72 -6.37
N ALA A 194 -9.99 -10.07 -6.88
CA ALA A 194 -10.24 -11.33 -7.58
C ALA A 194 -9.39 -11.48 -8.85
N ALA A 195 -9.13 -10.39 -9.58
CA ALA A 195 -8.28 -10.42 -10.78
C ALA A 195 -6.82 -10.77 -10.43
N ILE A 196 -6.29 -10.26 -9.30
CA ILE A 196 -4.95 -10.61 -8.83
C ILE A 196 -4.92 -12.07 -8.34
N ALA A 197 -5.93 -12.52 -7.61
CA ALA A 197 -6.04 -13.91 -7.19
C ALA A 197 -6.10 -14.88 -8.38
N ALA A 198 -6.84 -14.53 -9.44
CA ALA A 198 -6.90 -15.30 -10.69
C ALA A 198 -5.54 -15.32 -11.42
N ASN A 199 -4.84 -14.17 -11.48
CA ASN A 199 -3.49 -14.10 -12.04
C ASN A 199 -2.49 -14.98 -11.27
N ASN A 200 -2.62 -15.01 -9.95
CA ASN A 200 -1.81 -15.87 -9.07
C ASN A 200 -2.18 -17.36 -9.23
N ARG A 201 -3.27 -17.70 -9.90
CA ARG A 201 -3.84 -19.04 -9.99
C ARG A 201 -4.16 -19.63 -8.61
N CYS A 202 -4.76 -18.82 -7.75
CA CYS A 202 -5.25 -19.29 -6.46
C CYS A 202 -6.33 -20.36 -6.65
N THR A 203 -6.23 -21.48 -5.92
CA THR A 203 -7.12 -22.64 -6.04
C THR A 203 -8.03 -22.82 -4.83
N THR A 204 -7.77 -22.08 -3.75
CA THR A 204 -8.57 -22.10 -2.52
C THR A 204 -9.08 -20.70 -2.21
N MET A 205 -10.27 -20.66 -1.61
CA MET A 205 -10.86 -19.45 -1.03
C MET A 205 -11.40 -19.83 0.35
N SER A 206 -11.07 -19.03 1.35
CA SER A 206 -11.66 -19.11 2.69
C SER A 206 -12.25 -17.75 3.09
N ALA A 207 -13.30 -17.79 3.89
CA ALA A 207 -13.92 -16.59 4.46
C ALA A 207 -14.00 -16.74 5.97
N SER A 208 -13.79 -15.63 6.68
CA SER A 208 -13.99 -15.50 8.12
C SER A 208 -14.48 -14.09 8.41
N SER A 209 -14.96 -13.86 9.62
CA SER A 209 -15.44 -12.55 10.06
C SER A 209 -15.01 -12.29 11.48
N MET A 210 -14.80 -11.01 11.82
CA MET A 210 -14.53 -10.55 13.17
C MET A 210 -15.31 -9.24 13.43
N PRO A 211 -15.62 -8.89 14.68
CA PRO A 211 -16.26 -7.61 14.97
C PRO A 211 -15.29 -6.44 14.77
N SER A 212 -15.80 -5.28 14.36
CA SER A 212 -15.06 -4.02 14.39
C SER A 212 -14.81 -3.60 15.85
N LYS A 213 -13.60 -3.08 16.12
CA LYS A 213 -13.26 -2.52 17.44
C LYS A 213 -14.05 -1.25 17.75
N ALA A 214 -14.37 -0.45 16.74
CA ALA A 214 -15.12 0.80 16.90
C ALA A 214 -16.60 0.57 17.16
N ASP A 215 -17.16 -0.52 16.63
CA ASP A 215 -18.57 -0.87 16.70
C ASP A 215 -18.72 -2.39 16.58
N PRO A 216 -18.90 -3.12 17.69
CA PRO A 216 -19.00 -4.57 17.68
C PRO A 216 -20.19 -5.15 16.89
N ASP A 217 -21.22 -4.33 16.59
CA ASP A 217 -22.34 -4.73 15.75
C ASP A 217 -22.01 -4.68 14.24
N ARG A 218 -20.86 -4.08 13.87
CA ARG A 218 -20.34 -4.10 12.49
C ARG A 218 -19.33 -5.22 12.31
N SER A 219 -19.38 -5.89 11.18
CA SER A 219 -18.43 -6.94 10.82
C SER A 219 -17.22 -6.40 10.05
N ILE A 220 -16.13 -7.14 10.16
CA ILE A 220 -14.99 -7.09 9.24
C ILE A 220 -14.95 -8.45 8.56
N ASP A 221 -15.30 -8.50 7.29
CA ASP A 221 -15.31 -9.74 6.53
C ASP A 221 -13.97 -9.94 5.83
N ILE A 222 -13.37 -11.11 6.04
CA ILE A 222 -12.02 -11.43 5.57
C ILE A 222 -12.12 -12.54 4.55
N THR A 223 -11.75 -12.25 3.31
CA THR A 223 -11.63 -13.24 2.24
C THR A 223 -10.16 -13.48 1.91
N THR A 224 -9.74 -14.74 1.96
CA THR A 224 -8.37 -15.15 1.62
C THR A 224 -8.40 -16.08 0.41
N TYR A 225 -7.67 -15.69 -0.64
CA TYR A 225 -7.40 -16.52 -1.82
C TYR A 225 -5.98 -17.08 -1.71
N GLY A 226 -5.86 -18.39 -1.71
CA GLY A 226 -4.59 -19.12 -1.51
C GLY A 226 -4.45 -20.34 -2.41
N GLY A 227 -3.52 -21.24 -2.04
CA GLY A 227 -3.27 -22.48 -2.80
C GLY A 227 -2.59 -22.25 -4.15
N SER A 228 -2.01 -21.09 -4.37
CA SER A 228 -1.22 -20.77 -5.55
C SER A 228 0.12 -21.52 -5.53
N GLN A 229 0.54 -22.07 -6.67
CA GLN A 229 1.87 -22.72 -6.81
C GLN A 229 3.02 -21.74 -6.57
N SER A 230 2.79 -20.45 -6.75
CA SER A 230 3.79 -19.41 -6.49
C SER A 230 3.92 -19.06 -5.00
N GLY A 231 3.08 -19.60 -4.11
CA GLY A 231 3.02 -19.23 -2.69
C GLY A 231 2.50 -17.81 -2.45
N LYS A 232 1.86 -17.19 -3.46
CA LYS A 232 1.34 -15.82 -3.38
C LYS A 232 -0.14 -15.83 -3.04
N ASP A 233 -0.49 -15.27 -1.88
CA ASP A 233 -1.85 -15.14 -1.38
C ASP A 233 -2.41 -13.75 -1.62
N VAL A 234 -3.74 -13.66 -1.72
CA VAL A 234 -4.46 -12.39 -1.81
C VAL A 234 -5.51 -12.36 -0.71
N VAL A 235 -5.51 -11.30 0.09
CA VAL A 235 -6.38 -11.16 1.25
C VAL A 235 -7.16 -9.84 1.14
N LEU A 236 -8.46 -9.90 1.38
CA LEU A 236 -9.36 -8.75 1.42
C LEU A 236 -10.00 -8.65 2.79
N TYR A 237 -9.87 -7.49 3.43
CA TYR A 237 -10.62 -7.08 4.61
C TYR A 237 -11.68 -6.08 4.17
N GLU A 238 -12.94 -6.49 4.18
CA GLU A 238 -14.10 -5.63 3.94
C GLU A 238 -14.60 -5.12 5.29
N VAL A 239 -14.50 -3.80 5.51
CA VAL A 239 -15.00 -3.15 6.73
C VAL A 239 -16.44 -2.72 6.48
N GLU A 240 -17.43 -3.39 7.10
CA GLU A 240 -18.83 -3.07 6.95
C GLU A 240 -19.12 -1.64 7.42
N GLY A 241 -19.80 -0.84 6.58
CA GLY A 241 -20.09 0.58 6.86
C GLY A 241 -18.86 1.46 7.03
N GLY A 242 -17.66 0.93 6.76
CA GLY A 242 -16.39 1.67 6.84
C GLY A 242 -16.32 2.77 5.80
N LYS A 243 -15.88 3.96 6.24
CA LYS A 243 -15.67 5.14 5.39
C LYS A 243 -14.23 5.20 4.90
N HIS A 244 -13.90 6.22 4.09
CA HIS A 244 -12.53 6.48 3.62
C HIS A 244 -11.57 6.76 4.77
N SER A 245 -10.84 5.74 5.21
CA SER A 245 -9.94 5.84 6.36
C SER A 245 -8.80 4.80 6.31
N TRP A 246 -7.85 4.91 7.25
CA TRP A 246 -6.82 3.91 7.51
C TRP A 246 -7.36 2.69 8.26
N HIS A 247 -8.58 2.77 8.78
CA HIS A 247 -9.29 1.74 9.55
C HIS A 247 -8.64 1.31 10.87
N ASP A 248 -7.72 2.12 11.42
CA ASP A 248 -7.05 1.86 12.72
C ASP A 248 -8.02 1.85 13.91
N LYS A 249 -9.20 2.42 13.76
CA LYS A 249 -10.29 2.35 14.74
C LYS A 249 -11.08 1.05 14.66
N ASP A 250 -11.18 0.46 13.48
CA ASP A 250 -11.93 -0.77 13.21
C ASP A 250 -11.09 -2.02 13.47
N VAL A 251 -9.82 -2.00 13.03
CA VAL A 251 -8.85 -3.10 13.16
C VAL A 251 -7.47 -2.58 13.55
N ASP A 252 -6.54 -3.46 13.93
CA ASP A 252 -5.13 -3.12 14.10
C ASP A 252 -4.42 -3.09 12.75
N THR A 253 -4.69 -2.03 11.96
CA THR A 253 -4.24 -1.95 10.57
C THR A 253 -2.74 -2.12 10.43
N GLY A 254 -1.94 -1.42 11.25
CA GLY A 254 -0.49 -1.57 11.25
C GLY A 254 -0.03 -3.00 11.54
N GLU A 255 -0.63 -3.65 12.54
CA GLU A 255 -0.31 -5.04 12.92
C GLU A 255 -0.70 -6.03 11.81
N ILE A 256 -1.90 -5.88 11.22
CA ILE A 256 -2.36 -6.74 10.11
C ILE A 256 -1.39 -6.65 8.93
N ILE A 257 -0.96 -5.44 8.56
CA ILE A 257 -0.04 -5.21 7.44
C ILE A 257 1.32 -5.84 7.73
N ILE A 258 1.93 -5.56 8.88
CA ILE A 258 3.26 -6.09 9.23
C ILE A 258 3.22 -7.62 9.40
N SER A 259 2.19 -8.16 10.04
CA SER A 259 2.00 -9.61 10.17
C SER A 259 1.84 -10.28 8.79
N PHE A 260 1.11 -9.65 7.85
CA PHE A 260 1.01 -10.14 6.48
C PHE A 260 2.38 -10.15 5.79
N PHE A 261 3.16 -9.06 5.91
CA PHE A 261 4.49 -8.96 5.29
C PHE A 261 5.50 -9.94 5.92
N SER A 262 5.43 -10.18 7.23
CA SER A 262 6.31 -11.11 7.95
C SER A 262 6.29 -12.53 7.38
N ARG A 263 5.18 -12.94 6.76
CA ARG A 263 5.04 -14.25 6.10
C ARG A 263 5.97 -14.43 4.89
N PHE A 264 6.51 -13.34 4.36
CA PHE A 264 7.33 -13.33 3.15
C PHE A 264 8.79 -12.92 3.40
N VAL A 265 9.19 -12.72 4.67
CA VAL A 265 10.59 -12.46 5.04
C VAL A 265 11.38 -13.75 4.94
N GLU A 266 12.51 -13.71 4.23
CA GLU A 266 13.47 -14.81 4.08
C GLU A 266 14.75 -14.54 4.83
#